data_c5526377570ead40f52ab853fa711a53
#
_entry.id   c5526377570ead40f52ab853fa711a53
#
_cell.length_a   1.000
_cell.length_b   1.000
_cell.length_c   1.000
_cell.angle_alpha   90.00
_cell.angle_beta   90.00
_cell.angle_gamma   90.00
#
_symmetry.space_group_name_H-M   'P 1'
#
loop_
_entity.id
_entity.type
_entity.pdbx_description
1 polymer ?
#
loop_
_entity_poly.entity_id
_entity_poly.type
_entity_poly.pdbx_seq_one_letter_code
_entity_poly.pdbx_strand_id
1 'polypeptide(L)'
;LFMSMPGLRGWCESGEMLDYTLVPGGNITWYSKYGQVGVTYFHTFEDLPKGNRNSKVSADARFCVRGTELFGEVAYDIINNIGAVTAGFMTPIADNVKTALTLRHLPRGYGTAWTAPVRMWTGKKGESGVAVGLFVRKLELSADAAFQEVWEKRQLKASLVLPWQITPDVFLSVKLQERLRSYGAPNRTEFRCDVKYNYGRWMTAARADVIVSDAFAWLAYAEESYTGRRGAVFLRGTVFVADNWNDRIYCYERDAPGSFNIPAYYGRGW
;
A
#
# COMPACT_ATOMS: atom_id res chain seq x y z
N LEU A 1 -4.41 -21.28 12.97
CA LEU A 1 -3.78 -22.05 11.86
C LEU A 1 -4.41 -21.55 10.57
N PHE A 2 -3.62 -21.04 9.65
CA PHE A 2 -4.08 -20.69 8.32
C PHE A 2 -3.34 -21.53 7.27
N MET A 3 -4.07 -21.96 6.24
CA MET A 3 -3.50 -22.49 5.01
C MET A 3 -3.93 -21.54 3.89
N SER A 4 -3.00 -20.93 3.22
CA SER A 4 -3.27 -20.15 2.02
C SER A 4 -2.83 -20.98 0.82
N MET A 5 -3.77 -21.33 -0.05
CA MET A 5 -3.47 -21.75 -1.41
C MET A 5 -3.59 -20.52 -2.30
N PRO A 6 -2.50 -19.95 -2.80
CA PRO A 6 -2.60 -18.94 -3.84
C PRO A 6 -3.26 -19.59 -5.06
N GLY A 7 -4.21 -18.86 -5.62
CA GLY A 7 -5.07 -19.36 -6.68
C GLY A 7 -4.31 -20.00 -7.84
N LEU A 8 -4.88 -21.05 -8.37
CA LEU A 8 -4.57 -21.63 -9.65
C LEU A 8 -4.41 -20.53 -10.71
N ARG A 9 -3.20 -20.20 -11.09
CA ARG A 9 -2.96 -19.41 -12.28
C ARG A 9 -3.46 -20.23 -13.46
N GLY A 10 -4.32 -19.61 -14.25
CA GLY A 10 -5.09 -20.25 -15.28
C GLY A 10 -4.29 -21.13 -16.23
N TRP A 11 -4.95 -22.09 -16.78
CA TRP A 11 -4.49 -22.95 -17.86
C TRP A 11 -3.77 -22.15 -18.93
N CYS A 12 -2.50 -22.42 -19.12
CA CYS A 12 -1.78 -22.02 -20.30
C CYS A 12 -1.76 -23.21 -21.25
N GLU A 13 -2.10 -23.00 -22.52
CA GLU A 13 -2.21 -24.04 -23.58
C GLU A 13 -0.88 -24.75 -23.92
N SER A 14 0.19 -24.52 -23.18
CA SER A 14 1.53 -25.03 -23.43
C SER A 14 1.92 -26.29 -22.66
N GLY A 15 1.01 -26.92 -21.92
CA GLY A 15 1.31 -28.18 -21.22
C GLY A 15 2.33 -28.10 -20.10
N GLU A 16 2.61 -26.90 -19.59
CA GLU A 16 3.50 -26.70 -18.44
C GLU A 16 2.78 -27.06 -17.14
N MET A 17 3.49 -27.78 -16.25
CA MET A 17 3.01 -28.19 -14.95
C MET A 17 2.53 -26.99 -14.15
N LEU A 18 1.38 -27.11 -13.49
CA LEU A 18 0.83 -26.13 -12.55
C LEU A 18 1.83 -25.88 -11.42
N ASP A 19 2.45 -24.70 -11.44
CA ASP A 19 3.27 -24.22 -10.32
C ASP A 19 2.35 -23.86 -9.16
N TYR A 20 2.34 -24.67 -8.11
CA TYR A 20 1.63 -24.35 -6.89
C TYR A 20 2.62 -24.09 -5.75
N THR A 21 2.33 -23.06 -4.99
CA THR A 21 3.07 -22.75 -3.76
C THR A 21 2.21 -23.13 -2.57
N LEU A 22 2.67 -24.04 -1.74
CA LEU A 22 2.05 -24.36 -0.47
C LEU A 22 2.68 -23.47 0.62
N VAL A 23 1.84 -22.74 1.36
CA VAL A 23 2.27 -21.85 2.45
C VAL A 23 1.62 -22.28 3.77
N PRO A 24 2.16 -23.30 4.44
CA PRO A 24 1.73 -23.60 5.80
C PRO A 24 2.24 -22.51 6.76
N GLY A 25 1.40 -22.16 7.71
CA GLY A 25 1.74 -21.16 8.71
C GLY A 25 0.75 -21.13 9.85
N GLY A 26 1.06 -20.35 10.85
CA GLY A 26 0.21 -20.12 12.00
C GLY A 26 0.52 -18.80 12.69
N ASN A 27 -0.47 -18.26 13.35
CA ASN A 27 -0.35 -17.09 14.22
C ASN A 27 -0.98 -17.43 15.58
N ILE A 28 -0.30 -17.03 16.63
CA ILE A 28 -0.80 -17.07 18.00
C ILE A 28 -0.75 -15.65 18.53
N THR A 29 -1.88 -15.10 18.92
CA THR A 29 -1.98 -13.77 19.49
C THR A 29 -2.56 -13.84 20.88
N TRP A 30 -1.86 -13.25 21.84
CA TRP A 30 -2.32 -13.06 23.19
C TRP A 30 -2.81 -11.63 23.41
N TYR A 31 -3.99 -11.49 24.00
CA TYR A 31 -4.64 -10.21 24.24
C TYR A 31 -4.67 -9.89 25.73
N SER A 32 -4.44 -8.64 26.07
CA SER A 32 -4.60 -8.09 27.40
C SER A 32 -5.40 -6.79 27.35
N LYS A 33 -5.78 -6.26 28.50
CA LYS A 33 -6.46 -4.95 28.61
C LYS A 33 -5.58 -3.77 28.14
N TYR A 34 -4.29 -3.97 28.03
CA TYR A 34 -3.33 -2.93 27.60
C TYR A 34 -2.90 -3.07 26.14
N GLY A 35 -3.13 -4.23 25.53
CA GLY A 35 -2.69 -4.46 24.16
C GLY A 35 -2.61 -5.94 23.81
N GLN A 36 -1.87 -6.23 22.76
CA GLN A 36 -1.68 -7.58 22.24
C GLN A 36 -0.21 -7.85 21.93
N VAL A 37 0.15 -9.13 21.96
CA VAL A 37 1.43 -9.65 21.49
C VAL A 37 1.14 -10.85 20.60
N GLY A 38 1.73 -10.89 19.43
CA GLY A 38 1.55 -11.96 18.44
C GLY A 38 2.86 -12.64 18.09
N VAL A 39 2.80 -13.90 17.71
CA VAL A 39 3.89 -14.62 17.03
C VAL A 39 3.33 -15.29 15.81
N THR A 40 3.98 -15.04 14.68
CA THR A 40 3.60 -15.61 13.38
C THR A 40 4.75 -16.44 12.83
N TYR A 41 4.44 -17.60 12.31
CA TYR A 41 5.37 -18.44 11.55
C TYR A 41 4.73 -18.84 10.24
N PHE A 42 5.51 -18.83 9.16
CA PHE A 42 5.14 -19.46 7.90
C PHE A 42 6.34 -20.03 7.16
N HIS A 43 6.06 -21.03 6.34
CA HIS A 43 7.02 -21.65 5.46
C HIS A 43 6.45 -21.71 4.05
N THR A 44 7.27 -21.54 3.02
CA THR A 44 6.84 -21.69 1.63
C THR A 44 7.55 -22.89 1.02
N PHE A 45 6.79 -23.82 0.49
CA PHE A 45 7.27 -24.88 -0.37
C PHE A 45 7.02 -24.44 -1.82
N GLU A 46 8.06 -24.08 -2.54
CA GLU A 46 7.99 -23.79 -3.95
C GLU A 46 8.59 -24.97 -4.71
N ASP A 47 7.78 -25.60 -5.55
CA ASP A 47 8.17 -26.73 -6.37
C ASP A 47 8.75 -26.30 -7.73
N LEU A 48 9.49 -25.18 -7.72
CA LEU A 48 10.15 -24.64 -8.91
C LEU A 48 11.60 -25.14 -9.00
N PRO A 49 12.17 -25.31 -10.23
CA PRO A 49 13.56 -25.74 -10.44
C PRO A 49 14.62 -24.85 -9.79
N LYS A 50 14.24 -23.70 -9.24
CA LYS A 50 15.08 -22.76 -8.46
C LYS A 50 14.54 -22.53 -7.05
N GLY A 51 13.89 -23.52 -6.45
CA GLY A 51 13.22 -23.50 -5.17
C GLY A 51 13.64 -22.40 -4.20
N ASN A 52 12.95 -21.27 -4.22
CA ASN A 52 13.09 -20.22 -3.21
C ASN A 52 12.31 -20.64 -1.96
N ARG A 53 12.89 -21.51 -1.15
CA ARG A 53 12.33 -21.81 0.17
C ARG A 53 12.40 -20.56 1.02
N ASN A 54 11.30 -20.22 1.67
CA ASN A 54 11.25 -19.15 2.65
C ASN A 54 10.68 -19.69 3.95
N SER A 55 11.33 -19.40 5.05
CA SER A 55 10.84 -19.73 6.38
C SER A 55 11.02 -18.49 7.24
N LYS A 56 9.92 -17.96 7.75
CA LYS A 56 9.94 -16.73 8.53
C LYS A 56 9.20 -16.89 9.83
N VAL A 57 9.75 -16.28 10.85
CA VAL A 57 9.09 -16.07 12.14
C VAL A 57 9.05 -14.57 12.41
N SER A 58 7.95 -14.07 12.96
CA SER A 58 7.86 -12.72 13.48
C SER A 58 7.21 -12.70 14.86
N ALA A 59 7.58 -11.69 15.64
CA ALA A 59 6.90 -11.32 16.86
C ALA A 59 6.45 -9.87 16.73
N ASP A 60 5.17 -9.63 16.99
CA ASP A 60 4.57 -8.30 16.96
C ASP A 60 3.96 -7.95 18.31
N ALA A 61 3.92 -6.66 18.59
CA ALA A 61 3.28 -6.14 19.78
C ALA A 61 2.59 -4.80 19.49
N ARG A 62 1.44 -4.59 20.15
CA ARG A 62 0.70 -3.34 20.09
C ARG A 62 0.12 -3.04 21.46
N PHE A 63 0.46 -1.89 22.02
CA PHE A 63 0.02 -1.45 23.34
C PHE A 63 -0.60 -0.07 23.28
N CYS A 64 -1.63 0.15 24.10
CA CYS A 64 -2.25 1.45 24.28
C CYS A 64 -2.04 1.90 25.73
N VAL A 65 -1.27 2.98 25.92
CA VAL A 65 -0.96 3.54 27.24
C VAL A 65 -1.26 5.03 27.22
N ARG A 66 -2.21 5.46 28.07
CA ARG A 66 -2.63 6.88 28.18
C ARG A 66 -2.99 7.53 26.85
N GLY A 67 -3.66 6.77 25.96
CA GLY A 67 -4.06 7.25 24.63
C GLY A 67 -2.95 7.18 23.57
N THR A 68 -1.72 6.86 23.96
CA THR A 68 -0.63 6.60 23.00
C THR A 68 -0.64 5.13 22.63
N GLU A 69 -0.69 4.87 21.34
CA GLU A 69 -0.53 3.54 20.76
C GLU A 69 0.94 3.34 20.41
N LEU A 70 1.55 2.28 20.95
CA LEU A 70 2.89 1.80 20.63
C LEU A 70 2.74 0.52 19.81
N PHE A 71 3.49 0.37 18.75
CA PHE A 71 3.49 -0.86 17.95
C PHE A 71 4.88 -1.20 17.46
N GLY A 72 5.11 -2.48 17.23
CA GLY A 72 6.38 -2.95 16.65
C GLY A 72 6.28 -4.39 16.19
N GLU A 73 7.13 -4.73 15.25
CA GLU A 73 7.32 -6.08 14.75
C GLU A 73 8.82 -6.32 14.53
N VAL A 74 9.29 -7.47 14.97
CA VAL A 74 10.60 -8.01 14.63
C VAL A 74 10.36 -9.30 13.86
N ALA A 75 10.91 -9.40 12.66
CA ALA A 75 10.76 -10.56 11.81
C ALA A 75 12.12 -11.12 11.41
N TYR A 76 12.20 -12.44 11.28
CA TYR A 76 13.44 -13.15 10.97
C TYR A 76 13.21 -14.16 9.87
N ASP A 77 14.03 -14.07 8.83
CA ASP A 77 14.12 -15.05 7.76
C ASP A 77 15.12 -16.13 8.16
N ILE A 78 14.61 -17.30 8.52
CA ILE A 78 15.40 -18.41 9.07
C ILE A 78 16.38 -18.95 8.04
N ILE A 79 15.99 -18.99 6.76
CA ILE A 79 16.81 -19.57 5.70
C ILE A 79 17.93 -18.64 5.28
N ASN A 80 17.62 -17.35 5.16
CA ASN A 80 18.60 -16.35 4.73
C ASN A 80 19.38 -15.74 5.90
N ASN A 81 19.04 -16.05 7.14
CA ASN A 81 19.63 -15.51 8.36
C ASN A 81 19.56 -13.96 8.40
N ILE A 82 18.40 -13.41 8.14
CA ILE A 82 18.20 -11.96 8.01
C ILE A 82 17.04 -11.52 8.90
N GLY A 83 17.32 -10.56 9.80
CA GLY A 83 16.29 -9.92 10.64
C GLY A 83 15.82 -8.61 10.06
N ALA A 84 14.54 -8.28 10.29
CA ALA A 84 13.94 -7.00 9.93
C ALA A 84 13.15 -6.45 11.13
N VAL A 85 13.04 -5.14 11.22
CA VAL A 85 12.32 -4.48 12.31
C VAL A 85 11.50 -3.30 11.81
N THR A 86 10.31 -3.18 12.36
CA THR A 86 9.45 -1.99 12.25
C THR A 86 8.94 -1.64 13.63
N ALA A 87 9.00 -0.37 14.02
CA ALA A 87 8.44 0.09 15.29
C ALA A 87 7.94 1.52 15.14
N GLY A 88 6.96 1.89 15.97
CA GLY A 88 6.42 3.23 15.93
C GLY A 88 5.45 3.51 17.06
N PHE A 89 4.93 4.72 17.02
CA PHE A 89 3.85 5.12 17.91
C PHE A 89 2.87 6.06 17.20
N MET A 90 1.68 6.14 17.75
CA MET A 90 0.69 7.17 17.44
C MET A 90 0.14 7.75 18.74
N THR A 91 0.16 9.07 18.89
CA THR A 91 -0.26 9.74 20.12
C THR A 91 -1.13 10.97 19.82
N PRO A 92 -2.20 11.21 20.58
CA PRO A 92 -2.87 12.49 20.57
C PRO A 92 -1.98 13.54 21.26
N ILE A 93 -1.81 14.70 20.61
CA ILE A 93 -1.13 15.87 21.18
C ILE A 93 -2.12 16.93 21.65
N ALA A 94 -3.33 16.94 21.08
CA ALA A 94 -4.45 17.79 21.47
C ALA A 94 -5.77 17.11 21.03
N ASP A 95 -6.92 17.66 21.41
CA ASP A 95 -8.25 17.06 21.16
C ASP A 95 -8.52 16.64 19.73
N ASN A 96 -7.98 17.38 18.75
CA ASN A 96 -8.18 17.09 17.33
C ASN A 96 -6.86 16.90 16.57
N VAL A 97 -5.76 16.65 17.30
CA VAL A 97 -4.42 16.55 16.72
C VAL A 97 -3.76 15.26 17.19
N LYS A 98 -3.38 14.41 16.23
CA LYS A 98 -2.60 13.21 16.48
C LYS A 98 -1.32 13.25 15.69
N THR A 99 -0.25 12.69 16.25
CA THR A 99 1.00 12.46 15.53
C THR A 99 1.35 10.99 15.51
N ALA A 100 2.06 10.58 14.49
CA ALA A 100 2.59 9.24 14.35
C ALA A 100 4.05 9.27 13.92
N LEU A 101 4.82 8.30 14.41
CA LEU A 101 6.18 8.04 13.96
C LEU A 101 6.32 6.54 13.68
N THR A 102 6.95 6.21 12.58
CA THR A 102 7.31 4.82 12.25
C THR A 102 8.76 4.79 11.80
N LEU A 103 9.52 3.88 12.39
CA LEU A 103 10.89 3.54 12.03
C LEU A 103 10.90 2.15 11.41
N ARG A 104 11.71 1.93 10.37
CA ARG A 104 11.84 0.61 9.73
C ARG A 104 13.28 0.36 9.28
N HIS A 105 13.69 -0.90 9.42
CA HIS A 105 14.92 -1.42 8.86
C HIS A 105 14.67 -2.80 8.28
N LEU A 106 14.81 -2.91 6.98
CA LEU A 106 14.59 -4.10 6.16
C LEU A 106 15.89 -4.38 5.41
N PRO A 107 16.81 -5.21 5.94
CA PRO A 107 18.12 -5.44 5.32
C PRO A 107 18.03 -6.02 3.91
N ARG A 108 19.10 -5.90 3.16
CA ARG A 108 19.24 -6.54 1.86
C ARG A 108 18.95 -8.04 1.96
N GLY A 109 18.17 -8.55 1.02
CA GLY A 109 17.75 -9.96 0.99
C GLY A 109 16.45 -10.24 1.73
N TYR A 110 16.04 -9.39 2.68
CA TYR A 110 14.76 -9.56 3.36
C TYR A 110 13.57 -9.24 2.43
N GLY A 111 12.60 -10.11 2.44
CA GLY A 111 11.33 -9.92 1.72
C GLY A 111 11.00 -11.09 0.81
N THR A 112 9.72 -11.36 0.65
CA THR A 112 9.15 -12.34 -0.26
C THR A 112 7.87 -11.79 -0.86
N ALA A 113 7.26 -12.53 -1.81
CA ALA A 113 5.93 -12.24 -2.31
C ALA A 113 4.85 -12.34 -1.21
N TRP A 114 5.13 -13.03 -0.10
CA TRP A 114 4.22 -13.30 1.03
C TRP A 114 4.39 -12.32 2.20
N THR A 115 5.37 -11.43 2.15
CA THR A 115 5.56 -10.37 3.14
C THR A 115 5.34 -9.02 2.48
N ALA A 116 4.47 -8.22 3.06
CA ALA A 116 4.19 -6.85 2.60
C ALA A 116 4.60 -5.82 3.68
N PRO A 117 5.90 -5.71 4.01
CA PRO A 117 6.34 -4.74 4.98
C PRO A 117 6.07 -3.32 4.47
N VAL A 118 5.86 -2.39 5.39
CA VAL A 118 5.79 -0.96 5.07
C VAL A 118 7.13 -0.51 4.53
N ARG A 119 7.21 -0.19 3.25
CA ARG A 119 8.44 0.20 2.57
C ARG A 119 8.17 1.12 1.38
N MET A 120 9.20 1.85 0.96
CA MET A 120 9.13 2.79 -0.15
C MET A 120 9.46 2.15 -1.50
N TRP A 121 10.34 1.14 -1.51
CA TRP A 121 10.72 0.40 -2.70
C TRP A 121 10.31 -1.07 -2.63
N THR A 122 10.06 -1.64 -3.78
CA THR A 122 9.79 -3.08 -3.93
C THR A 122 11.09 -3.89 -4.06
N GLY A 123 11.03 -5.16 -3.71
CA GLY A 123 12.16 -6.09 -3.88
C GLY A 123 13.07 -6.20 -2.65
N LYS A 124 14.11 -7.05 -2.74
CA LYS A 124 15.01 -7.44 -1.65
C LYS A 124 16.28 -6.57 -1.58
N LYS A 125 16.15 -5.25 -1.76
CA LYS A 125 17.31 -4.36 -1.95
C LYS A 125 17.81 -3.67 -0.68
N GLY A 126 17.19 -3.96 0.45
CA GLY A 126 17.47 -3.29 1.71
C GLY A 126 16.86 -1.88 1.77
N GLU A 127 16.26 -1.55 2.89
CA GLU A 127 15.65 -0.24 3.11
C GLU A 127 15.66 0.12 4.59
N SER A 128 16.18 1.30 4.91
CA SER A 128 15.98 1.95 6.20
C SER A 128 15.17 3.21 6.02
N GLY A 129 14.19 3.46 6.88
CA GLY A 129 13.33 4.60 6.71
C GLY A 129 12.65 5.09 7.97
N VAL A 130 12.21 6.33 7.92
CA VAL A 130 11.42 7.00 8.95
C VAL A 130 10.21 7.66 8.30
N ALA A 131 9.03 7.40 8.84
CA ALA A 131 7.82 8.07 8.44
C ALA A 131 7.21 8.83 9.62
N VAL A 132 6.74 10.04 9.37
CA VAL A 132 6.03 10.88 10.32
C VAL A 132 4.67 11.25 9.77
N GLY A 133 3.68 11.33 10.64
CA GLY A 133 2.32 11.75 10.31
C GLY A 133 1.81 12.77 11.31
N LEU A 134 1.07 13.76 10.83
CA LEU A 134 0.32 14.70 11.61
C LEU A 134 -1.12 14.74 11.09
N PHE A 135 -2.06 14.42 11.95
CA PHE A 135 -3.49 14.38 11.66
C PHE A 135 -4.17 15.49 12.44
N VAL A 136 -4.68 16.49 11.75
CA VAL A 136 -5.35 17.66 12.35
C VAL A 136 -6.78 17.70 11.85
N ARG A 137 -7.76 17.28 12.65
CA ARG A 137 -9.17 17.14 12.26
C ARG A 137 -9.29 16.27 10.99
N LYS A 138 -9.52 16.92 9.83
CA LYS A 138 -9.66 16.28 8.52
C LYS A 138 -8.39 16.37 7.67
N LEU A 139 -7.37 17.08 8.12
CA LEU A 139 -6.12 17.25 7.39
C LEU A 139 -5.12 16.17 7.79
N GLU A 140 -4.55 15.51 6.81
CA GLU A 140 -3.50 14.50 6.99
C GLU A 140 -2.23 14.99 6.31
N LEU A 141 -1.19 15.21 7.11
CA LEU A 141 0.16 15.52 6.64
C LEU A 141 1.03 14.31 6.90
N SER A 142 1.83 13.89 5.94
CA SER A 142 2.81 12.84 6.15
C SER A 142 4.09 13.10 5.39
N ALA A 143 5.20 12.64 5.97
CA ALA A 143 6.50 12.60 5.31
C ALA A 143 7.14 11.24 5.58
N ASP A 144 7.71 10.64 4.55
CA ASP A 144 8.42 9.36 4.60
C ASP A 144 9.76 9.51 3.92
N ALA A 145 10.83 9.37 4.69
CA ALA A 145 12.20 9.41 4.20
C ALA A 145 12.82 8.01 4.28
N ALA A 146 13.42 7.56 3.20
CA ALA A 146 14.03 6.25 3.14
C ALA A 146 15.36 6.26 2.37
N PHE A 147 16.23 5.34 2.79
CA PHE A 147 17.52 5.01 2.19
C PHE A 147 17.51 3.56 1.74
N GLN A 148 17.92 3.30 0.51
CA GLN A 148 18.05 1.96 -0.07
C GLN A 148 19.53 1.57 -0.11
N GLU A 149 19.87 0.45 0.54
CA GLU A 149 21.26 0.03 0.74
C GLU A 149 22.00 -0.34 -0.54
N VAL A 150 21.36 -1.11 -1.44
CA VAL A 150 22.05 -1.68 -2.62
C VAL A 150 22.46 -0.63 -3.65
N TRP A 151 21.68 0.43 -3.81
CA TRP A 151 21.94 1.46 -4.81
C TRP A 151 22.19 2.84 -4.21
N GLU A 152 22.35 2.91 -2.89
CA GLU A 152 22.58 4.14 -2.12
C GLU A 152 21.56 5.24 -2.44
N LYS A 153 20.32 4.81 -2.77
CA LYS A 153 19.26 5.73 -3.17
C LYS A 153 18.57 6.32 -1.97
N ARG A 154 18.34 7.61 -2.01
CA ARG A 154 17.54 8.32 -1.01
C ARG A 154 16.26 8.83 -1.65
N GLN A 155 15.19 8.78 -0.91
CA GLN A 155 13.91 9.33 -1.34
C GLN A 155 13.18 9.93 -0.15
N LEU A 156 12.59 11.09 -0.38
CA LEU A 156 11.62 11.72 0.52
C LEU A 156 10.29 11.79 -0.21
N LYS A 157 9.23 11.33 0.44
CA LYS A 157 7.85 11.46 -0.01
C LYS A 157 7.09 12.26 1.02
N ALA A 158 6.63 13.45 0.68
CA ALA A 158 5.74 14.25 1.48
C ALA A 158 4.34 14.23 0.89
N SER A 159 3.30 14.17 1.69
CA SER A 159 1.92 14.25 1.21
C SER A 159 1.02 15.01 2.16
N LEU A 160 0.06 15.70 1.57
CA LEU A 160 -1.03 16.40 2.23
C LEU A 160 -2.32 15.83 1.64
N VAL A 161 -3.22 15.36 2.49
CA VAL A 161 -4.55 14.88 2.09
C VAL A 161 -5.60 15.62 2.90
N LEU A 162 -6.59 16.14 2.20
CA LEU A 162 -7.74 16.82 2.78
C LEU A 162 -9.02 16.07 2.36
N PRO A 163 -9.46 15.07 3.15
CA PRO A 163 -10.77 14.47 2.98
C PRO A 163 -11.85 15.41 3.57
N TRP A 164 -12.82 15.78 2.77
CA TRP A 164 -13.85 16.75 3.16
C TRP A 164 -15.26 16.23 2.83
N GLN A 165 -16.04 15.96 3.86
CA GLN A 165 -17.47 15.71 3.73
C GLN A 165 -18.18 17.07 3.66
N ILE A 166 -18.54 17.51 2.45
CA ILE A 166 -19.18 18.81 2.21
C ILE A 166 -20.62 18.76 2.70
N THR A 167 -21.37 17.72 2.30
CA THR A 167 -22.70 17.38 2.79
C THR A 167 -22.75 15.88 3.11
N PRO A 168 -23.81 15.33 3.73
CA PRO A 168 -23.95 13.88 3.95
C PRO A 168 -23.75 13.06 2.67
N ASP A 169 -24.12 13.62 1.52
CA ASP A 169 -24.10 12.93 0.24
C ASP A 169 -22.88 13.27 -0.63
N VAL A 170 -22.16 14.36 -0.33
CA VAL A 170 -21.04 14.87 -1.14
C VAL A 170 -19.74 14.76 -0.38
N PHE A 171 -18.83 13.96 -0.90
CA PHE A 171 -17.46 13.81 -0.41
C PHE A 171 -16.46 14.34 -1.44
N LEU A 172 -15.52 15.14 -0.98
CA LEU A 172 -14.37 15.66 -1.74
C LEU A 172 -13.09 15.19 -1.06
N SER A 173 -12.11 14.77 -1.83
CA SER A 173 -10.75 14.53 -1.32
C SER A 173 -9.73 15.18 -2.23
N VAL A 174 -8.87 16.01 -1.66
CA VAL A 174 -7.75 16.63 -2.38
C VAL A 174 -6.46 16.07 -1.80
N LYS A 175 -5.56 15.64 -2.68
CA LYS A 175 -4.23 15.15 -2.31
C LYS A 175 -3.17 15.91 -3.09
N LEU A 176 -2.18 16.41 -2.37
CA LEU A 176 -0.92 16.89 -2.92
C LEU A 176 0.20 16.00 -2.42
N GLN A 177 1.05 15.53 -3.32
CA GLN A 177 2.19 14.68 -2.96
C GLN A 177 3.43 15.12 -3.71
N GLU A 178 4.52 15.29 -2.97
CA GLU A 178 5.85 15.55 -3.51
C GLU A 178 6.75 14.34 -3.27
N ARG A 179 7.55 13.98 -4.27
CA ARG A 179 8.52 12.90 -4.18
C ARG A 179 9.87 13.39 -4.70
N LEU A 180 10.79 13.61 -3.75
CA LEU A 180 12.18 14.01 -4.03
C LEU A 180 13.06 12.76 -4.08
N ARG A 181 13.90 12.65 -5.10
CA ARG A 181 14.76 11.49 -5.36
C ARG A 181 16.20 11.91 -5.60
N SER A 182 17.16 11.22 -4.96
CA SER A 182 18.61 11.49 -5.13
C SER A 182 19.28 10.65 -6.22
N TYR A 183 18.50 9.96 -7.05
CA TYR A 183 19.03 9.00 -8.01
C TYR A 183 18.36 9.23 -9.35
N GLY A 184 19.04 9.62 -10.38
CA GLY A 184 18.68 9.67 -11.80
C GLY A 184 17.21 9.64 -12.29
N ALA A 185 16.25 9.52 -11.37
CA ALA A 185 14.83 9.61 -11.65
C ALA A 185 14.33 11.01 -11.27
N PRO A 186 13.46 11.63 -12.07
CA PRO A 186 12.99 12.98 -11.81
C PRO A 186 12.20 13.06 -10.49
N ASN A 187 12.23 14.21 -9.86
CA ASN A 187 11.29 14.55 -8.80
C ASN A 187 9.88 14.54 -9.38
N ARG A 188 8.89 14.27 -8.53
CA ARG A 188 7.51 14.11 -8.99
C ARG A 188 6.54 14.77 -8.03
N THR A 189 5.79 15.72 -8.55
CA THR A 189 4.66 16.33 -7.87
C THR A 189 3.37 15.72 -8.41
N GLU A 190 2.48 15.28 -7.54
CA GLU A 190 1.18 14.70 -7.87
C GLU A 190 0.08 15.52 -7.19
N PHE A 191 -0.86 16.01 -7.97
CA PHE A 191 -2.11 16.59 -7.48
C PHE A 191 -3.26 15.69 -7.87
N ARG A 192 -4.13 15.36 -6.90
CA ARG A 192 -5.31 14.54 -7.11
C ARG A 192 -6.54 15.17 -6.47
N CYS A 193 -7.64 15.14 -7.17
CA CYS A 193 -8.95 15.55 -6.69
C CYS A 193 -9.96 14.42 -6.96
N ASP A 194 -10.60 13.94 -5.91
CA ASP A 194 -11.66 12.92 -5.96
C ASP A 194 -12.96 13.54 -5.47
N VAL A 195 -14.04 13.34 -6.20
CA VAL A 195 -15.40 13.73 -5.81
C VAL A 195 -16.29 12.50 -5.83
N LYS A 196 -17.15 12.34 -4.82
CA LYS A 196 -18.20 11.33 -4.76
C LYS A 196 -19.50 11.99 -4.35
N TYR A 197 -20.58 11.65 -5.06
CA TYR A 197 -21.93 12.08 -4.77
C TYR A 197 -22.85 10.87 -4.68
N ASN A 198 -23.50 10.69 -3.53
CA ASN A 198 -24.44 9.60 -3.30
C ASN A 198 -25.86 10.16 -3.31
N TYR A 199 -26.76 9.54 -4.08
CA TYR A 199 -28.15 9.92 -4.14
C TYR A 199 -29.05 8.65 -4.21
N GLY A 200 -29.44 8.21 -3.04
CA GLY A 200 -30.24 7.00 -2.90
C GLY A 200 -29.46 5.73 -3.25
N ARG A 201 -29.80 5.08 -4.37
CA ARG A 201 -29.12 3.86 -4.85
C ARG A 201 -28.05 4.15 -5.88
N TRP A 202 -27.87 5.39 -6.25
CA TRP A 202 -26.91 5.84 -7.23
C TRP A 202 -25.71 6.48 -6.55
N MET A 203 -24.56 6.38 -7.18
CA MET A 203 -23.34 7.08 -6.78
C MET A 203 -22.60 7.53 -8.04
N THR A 204 -22.35 8.82 -8.13
CA THR A 204 -21.44 9.41 -9.10
C THR A 204 -20.07 9.59 -8.46
N ALA A 205 -19.01 9.16 -9.13
CA ALA A 205 -17.64 9.41 -8.72
C ALA A 205 -16.86 10.02 -9.88
N ALA A 206 -16.01 10.99 -9.57
CA ALA A 206 -15.09 11.58 -10.53
C ALA A 206 -13.71 11.77 -9.89
N ARG A 207 -12.66 11.66 -10.71
CA ARG A 207 -11.27 11.94 -10.31
C ARG A 207 -10.56 12.72 -11.39
N ALA A 208 -9.73 13.66 -10.96
CA ALA A 208 -8.68 14.27 -11.75
C ALA A 208 -7.33 14.02 -11.05
N ASP A 209 -6.35 13.55 -11.79
CA ASP A 209 -5.00 13.27 -11.29
C ASP A 209 -4.01 13.93 -12.25
N VAL A 210 -3.10 14.73 -11.72
CA VAL A 210 -2.10 15.46 -12.48
C VAL A 210 -0.73 15.17 -11.89
N ILE A 211 0.23 14.86 -12.76
CA ILE A 211 1.61 14.61 -12.38
C ILE A 211 2.51 15.56 -13.15
N VAL A 212 3.40 16.20 -12.42
CA VAL A 212 4.48 17.03 -12.96
C VAL A 212 5.80 16.43 -12.53
N SER A 213 6.62 16.08 -13.51
CA SER A 213 8.01 15.63 -13.33
C SER A 213 8.86 16.24 -14.45
N ASP A 214 9.69 15.48 -15.17
CA ASP A 214 10.32 15.93 -16.42
C ASP A 214 9.28 16.08 -17.55
N ALA A 215 8.12 15.46 -17.40
CA ALA A 215 7.00 15.59 -18.31
C ALA A 215 5.71 15.85 -17.53
N PHE A 216 4.66 16.20 -18.25
CA PHE A 216 3.32 16.40 -17.74
C PHE A 216 2.46 15.19 -18.06
N ALA A 217 1.80 14.63 -17.04
CA ALA A 217 0.86 13.55 -17.22
C ALA A 217 -0.44 13.85 -16.46
N TRP A 218 -1.56 13.36 -16.99
CA TRP A 218 -2.84 13.52 -16.32
C TRP A 218 -3.78 12.35 -16.63
N LEU A 219 -4.72 12.13 -15.72
CA LEU A 219 -5.83 11.20 -15.87
C LEU A 219 -7.09 11.86 -15.32
N ALA A 220 -8.19 11.65 -16.02
CA ALA A 220 -9.51 11.98 -15.50
C ALA A 220 -10.47 10.82 -15.74
N TYR A 221 -11.36 10.55 -14.79
CA TYR A 221 -12.48 9.64 -15.01
C TYR A 221 -13.77 10.17 -14.40
N ALA A 222 -14.88 9.71 -14.96
CA ALA A 222 -16.19 9.78 -14.34
C ALA A 222 -16.80 8.38 -14.29
N GLU A 223 -17.42 8.05 -13.18
CA GLU A 223 -18.10 6.77 -12.95
C GLU A 223 -19.51 7.01 -12.42
N GLU A 224 -20.46 6.32 -12.98
CA GLU A 224 -21.82 6.23 -12.47
C GLU A 224 -22.09 4.79 -12.02
N SER A 225 -22.67 4.61 -10.85
CA SER A 225 -23.00 3.30 -10.33
C SER A 225 -24.37 3.25 -9.70
N TYR A 226 -25.06 2.12 -9.90
CA TYR A 226 -26.35 1.81 -9.30
C TYR A 226 -26.24 0.53 -8.47
N THR A 227 -26.68 0.58 -7.22
CA THR A 227 -26.71 -0.59 -6.33
C THR A 227 -28.16 -0.96 -6.00
N GLY A 228 -28.63 -2.07 -6.58
CA GLY A 228 -29.93 -2.67 -6.33
C GLY A 228 -29.90 -3.78 -5.28
N ARG A 229 -31.08 -4.37 -4.97
CA ARG A 229 -31.16 -5.47 -4.01
C ARG A 229 -30.47 -6.77 -4.48
N ARG A 230 -30.37 -6.98 -5.81
CA ARG A 230 -29.88 -8.24 -6.40
C ARG A 230 -28.54 -8.08 -7.14
N GLY A 231 -28.02 -6.88 -7.25
CA GLY A 231 -26.76 -6.63 -7.95
C GLY A 231 -26.44 -5.15 -8.05
N ALA A 232 -25.25 -4.86 -8.55
CA ALA A 232 -24.78 -3.51 -8.83
C ALA A 232 -24.33 -3.43 -10.30
N VAL A 233 -24.53 -2.27 -10.91
CA VAL A 233 -24.06 -1.93 -12.25
C VAL A 233 -23.24 -0.66 -12.13
N PHE A 234 -22.13 -0.58 -12.84
CA PHE A 234 -21.28 0.61 -12.91
C PHE A 234 -20.76 0.81 -14.33
N LEU A 235 -20.64 2.06 -14.69
CA LEU A 235 -20.10 2.51 -15.96
C LEU A 235 -19.04 3.55 -15.67
N ARG A 236 -17.84 3.40 -16.22
CA ARG A 236 -16.73 4.36 -16.08
C ARG A 236 -16.19 4.73 -17.45
N GLY A 237 -16.00 6.02 -17.69
CA GLY A 237 -15.18 6.56 -18.77
C GLY A 237 -13.90 7.14 -18.20
N THR A 238 -12.76 6.76 -18.76
CA THR A 238 -11.43 7.23 -18.31
C THR A 238 -10.69 7.79 -19.52
N VAL A 239 -10.05 8.94 -19.35
CA VAL A 239 -9.14 9.54 -20.35
C VAL A 239 -7.81 9.87 -19.69
N PHE A 240 -6.70 9.66 -20.39
CA PHE A 240 -5.37 9.89 -19.81
C PHE A 240 -4.31 10.18 -20.85
N VAL A 241 -3.26 10.89 -20.40
CA VAL A 241 -2.00 11.14 -21.12
C VAL A 241 -0.86 10.96 -20.12
N ALA A 242 0.06 10.04 -20.38
CA ALA A 242 1.25 9.76 -19.59
C ALA A 242 2.34 9.23 -20.49
N ASP A 243 3.02 10.12 -21.23
CA ASP A 243 3.94 9.74 -22.31
C ASP A 243 5.20 9.02 -21.80
N ASN A 244 5.61 9.25 -20.54
CA ASN A 244 6.76 8.59 -19.91
C ASN A 244 6.34 7.54 -18.91
N TRP A 245 7.02 6.39 -18.89
CA TRP A 245 6.79 5.33 -17.92
C TRP A 245 6.94 5.79 -16.45
N ASN A 246 7.82 6.75 -16.18
CA ASN A 246 8.01 7.32 -14.84
C ASN A 246 6.81 8.13 -14.37
N ASP A 247 5.96 8.60 -15.29
CA ASP A 247 4.79 9.44 -15.02
C ASP A 247 3.47 8.66 -15.05
N ARG A 248 3.56 7.33 -15.21
CA ARG A 248 2.38 6.47 -15.17
C ARG A 248 1.51 6.73 -13.95
N ILE A 249 0.21 6.73 -14.15
CA ILE A 249 -0.79 7.00 -13.11
C ILE A 249 -1.45 5.69 -12.70
N TYR A 250 -1.52 5.47 -11.41
CA TYR A 250 -2.20 4.30 -10.87
C TYR A 250 -3.60 4.68 -10.41
N CYS A 251 -4.59 4.01 -10.96
CA CYS A 251 -5.98 4.23 -10.59
C CYS A 251 -6.66 2.89 -10.31
N TYR A 252 -7.39 2.82 -9.19
CA TYR A 252 -8.19 1.64 -8.89
C TYR A 252 -9.30 1.48 -9.92
N GLU A 253 -9.44 0.28 -10.45
CA GLU A 253 -10.58 -0.14 -11.27
C GLU A 253 -11.40 -1.20 -10.55
N ARG A 254 -12.70 -1.15 -10.77
CA ARG A 254 -13.57 -2.22 -10.29
C ARG A 254 -13.34 -3.47 -11.12
N ASP A 255 -13.28 -4.59 -10.44
CA ASP A 255 -13.08 -5.90 -11.05
C ASP A 255 -14.05 -6.89 -10.40
N ALA A 256 -13.93 -8.17 -10.71
CA ALA A 256 -14.74 -9.22 -10.12
C ALA A 256 -14.73 -9.19 -8.59
N PRO A 257 -15.81 -9.60 -7.90
CA PRO A 257 -15.83 -9.66 -6.44
C PRO A 257 -14.64 -10.45 -5.88
N GLY A 258 -13.88 -9.82 -4.98
CA GLY A 258 -12.69 -10.41 -4.36
C GLY A 258 -11.38 -10.18 -5.12
N SER A 259 -11.41 -9.54 -6.30
CA SER A 259 -10.21 -9.09 -6.99
C SER A 259 -9.89 -7.62 -6.67
N PHE A 260 -8.62 -7.27 -6.84
CA PHE A 260 -8.13 -5.91 -6.63
C PHE A 260 -7.26 -5.50 -7.82
N ASN A 261 -7.78 -4.61 -8.65
CA ASN A 261 -7.13 -4.17 -9.88
C ASN A 261 -6.71 -2.69 -9.77
N ILE A 262 -5.40 -2.45 -9.90
CA ILE A 262 -4.83 -1.09 -9.98
C ILE A 262 -3.93 -1.04 -11.21
N PRO A 263 -4.50 -0.85 -12.41
CA PRO A 263 -3.71 -0.71 -13.62
C PRO A 263 -2.83 0.53 -13.57
N ALA A 264 -1.70 0.45 -14.27
CA ALA A 264 -0.83 1.57 -14.55
C ALA A 264 -1.22 2.15 -15.91
N TYR A 265 -1.75 3.36 -15.90
CA TYR A 265 -2.07 4.10 -17.11
C TYR A 265 -0.79 4.73 -17.65
N TYR A 266 -0.43 4.34 -18.87
CA TYR A 266 0.75 4.77 -19.60
C TYR A 266 0.44 4.93 -21.09
N GLY A 267 1.01 5.94 -21.74
CA GLY A 267 0.67 6.33 -23.09
C GLY A 267 -0.50 7.31 -23.12
N ARG A 268 -1.34 7.22 -24.13
CA ARG A 268 -2.52 8.04 -24.33
C ARG A 268 -3.72 7.14 -24.61
N GLY A 269 -4.85 7.39 -23.96
CA GLY A 269 -6.01 6.55 -24.14
C GLY A 269 -7.30 7.12 -23.53
N TRP A 270 -8.37 6.41 -23.84
CA TRP A 270 -9.73 6.63 -23.35
C TRP A 270 -10.45 5.30 -23.18
#